data_d84be9bfd66de94ca540029c563005a5
#
_entry.id   d84be9bfd66de94ca540029c563005a5
#
_cell.length_a   1.000
_cell.length_b   1.000
_cell.length_c   1.000
_cell.angle_alpha   90.00
_cell.angle_beta   90.00
_cell.angle_gamma   90.00
#
_symmetry.space_group_name_H-M   'P 1'
#
loop_
_entity.id
_entity.type
_entity.pdbx_description
1 polymer ?
#
loop_
_entity_poly.entity_id
_entity_poly.type
_entity_poly.pdbx_seq_one_letter_code
_entity_poly.pdbx_strand_id
1 'polypeptide(L)'
;MINIEWRNDTLVLLDQTKLPTEITYVHCTDWRQVAEAIKMLRVRGAPAIGVAASYGLILAAMEAGRLEVPFSEQLTSLYDFSETLKETRPTAINLAWAVDRVICLVKNHVESMSSMSEVVDLITKEAIIIHEEDVSLNRRMAEAGATLFEGQKNIRILTHCNAGALATGGLGTALGVVRKLHENGQLERVYADETRPLLQGARLTAFELHEDGIPVTLETDNMAAYAMQHGLIDAVIVGADRITTKGDVANKIGTYGVAVLAKFHNIPFYVAAPYSTFDFTLENGTDIPIEMRDDYEVTSLHGVQTAPNGIDILNPAFDVTPHDLVTAIITEEGVLKPNYEVSIDKLRQIVESK
;
A
#
# COMPACT_ATOMS: atom_id res chain seq x y z
N MET A 1 13.08 11.25 3.19
CA MET A 1 12.61 11.59 1.80
C MET A 1 11.09 11.76 1.84
N ILE A 2 10.54 12.76 1.12
CA ILE A 2 9.08 13.02 1.09
C ILE A 2 8.48 12.19 -0.06
N ASN A 3 7.47 11.35 0.24
CA ASN A 3 6.75 10.58 -0.77
C ASN A 3 5.56 11.36 -1.35
N ILE A 4 4.76 11.97 -0.46
CA ILE A 4 3.55 12.74 -0.80
C ILE A 4 3.57 14.02 0.04
N GLU A 5 3.37 15.18 -0.58
CA GLU A 5 3.28 16.46 0.10
C GLU A 5 2.25 17.37 -0.57
N TRP A 6 1.36 17.95 0.23
CA TRP A 6 0.47 19.00 -0.21
C TRP A 6 1.00 20.37 0.21
N ARG A 7 1.26 21.24 -0.72
CA ARG A 7 1.70 22.62 -0.45
C ARG A 7 1.32 23.59 -1.55
N ASN A 8 0.87 24.77 -1.18
CA ASN A 8 0.57 25.87 -2.11
C ASN A 8 -0.31 25.41 -3.30
N ASP A 9 -1.42 24.75 -3.01
CA ASP A 9 -2.38 24.20 -3.98
C ASP A 9 -1.74 23.26 -5.03
N THR A 10 -0.69 22.59 -4.65
CA THR A 10 0.05 21.64 -5.48
C THR A 10 0.28 20.36 -4.72
N LEU A 11 -0.05 19.22 -5.32
CA LEU A 11 0.36 17.92 -4.82
C LEU A 11 1.72 17.56 -5.39
N VAL A 12 2.70 17.39 -4.52
CA VAL A 12 4.06 16.94 -4.87
C VAL A 12 4.18 15.47 -4.60
N LEU A 13 4.49 14.69 -5.62
CA LEU A 13 4.65 13.24 -5.57
C LEU A 13 6.07 12.85 -5.98
N LEU A 14 6.71 11.97 -5.21
CA LEU A 14 7.94 11.34 -5.64
C LEU A 14 7.66 10.40 -6.81
N ASP A 15 8.34 10.59 -7.94
CA ASP A 15 8.19 9.68 -9.09
C ASP A 15 8.91 8.34 -8.83
N GLN A 16 8.19 7.37 -8.30
CA GLN A 16 8.73 6.06 -7.97
C GLN A 16 9.13 5.24 -9.20
N THR A 17 8.72 5.63 -10.41
CA THR A 17 9.16 4.96 -11.66
C THR A 17 10.61 5.24 -11.98
N LYS A 18 11.18 6.31 -11.42
CA LYS A 18 12.58 6.75 -11.62
C LYS A 18 13.53 6.17 -10.58
N LEU A 19 13.02 5.71 -9.45
CA LEU A 19 13.83 5.09 -8.41
C LEU A 19 14.42 3.74 -8.88
N PRO A 20 15.63 3.36 -8.41
CA PRO A 20 16.49 4.10 -7.46
C PRO A 20 17.46 5.08 -8.13
N THR A 21 17.47 5.17 -9.47
CA THR A 21 18.52 5.89 -10.22
C THR A 21 18.36 7.40 -10.20
N GLU A 22 17.13 7.90 -10.06
CA GLU A 22 16.82 9.32 -10.03
C GLU A 22 15.77 9.63 -8.97
N ILE A 23 16.01 10.67 -8.16
CA ILE A 23 15.04 11.22 -7.23
C ILE A 23 14.42 12.45 -7.90
N THR A 24 13.21 12.29 -8.43
CA THR A 24 12.47 13.34 -9.11
C THR A 24 11.05 13.45 -8.55
N TYR A 25 10.47 14.64 -8.64
CA TYR A 25 9.13 14.93 -8.12
C TYR A 25 8.21 15.38 -9.24
N VAL A 26 6.97 14.88 -9.23
CA VAL A 26 5.88 15.36 -10.06
C VAL A 26 5.11 16.41 -9.26
N HIS A 27 4.92 17.60 -9.85
CA HIS A 27 4.14 18.70 -9.28
C HIS A 27 2.77 18.72 -9.95
N CYS A 28 1.76 18.16 -9.28
CA CYS A 28 0.40 18.08 -9.78
C CYS A 28 -0.39 19.35 -9.38
N THR A 29 -0.76 20.15 -10.36
CA THR A 29 -1.63 21.32 -10.23
C THR A 29 -3.01 21.10 -10.86
N ASP A 30 -3.22 19.90 -11.42
CA ASP A 30 -4.44 19.43 -12.06
C ASP A 30 -4.71 18.00 -11.61
N TRP A 31 -5.96 17.66 -11.31
CA TRP A 31 -6.34 16.33 -10.85
C TRP A 31 -6.05 15.22 -11.86
N ARG A 32 -6.03 15.51 -13.17
CA ARG A 32 -5.68 14.55 -14.22
C ARG A 32 -4.21 14.13 -14.14
N GLN A 33 -3.33 15.01 -13.67
CA GLN A 33 -1.93 14.67 -13.40
C GLN A 33 -1.83 13.68 -12.23
N VAL A 34 -2.71 13.82 -11.21
CA VAL A 34 -2.79 12.85 -10.10
C VAL A 34 -3.33 11.51 -10.62
N ALA A 35 -4.37 11.52 -11.44
CA ALA A 35 -4.92 10.33 -12.09
C ALA A 35 -3.86 9.60 -12.94
N GLU A 36 -3.08 10.35 -13.72
CA GLU A 36 -1.95 9.81 -14.50
C GLU A 36 -0.87 9.22 -13.60
N ALA A 37 -0.49 9.95 -12.53
CA ALA A 37 0.53 9.49 -11.60
C ALA A 37 0.16 8.17 -10.91
N ILE A 38 -1.12 7.97 -10.57
CA ILE A 38 -1.64 6.71 -10.02
C ILE A 38 -1.63 5.61 -11.08
N LYS A 39 -2.14 5.89 -12.28
CA LYS A 39 -2.23 4.94 -13.39
C LYS A 39 -0.85 4.45 -13.86
N MET A 40 0.11 5.36 -13.95
CA MET A 40 1.48 5.09 -14.42
C MET A 40 2.40 4.61 -13.28
N LEU A 41 1.87 4.34 -12.09
CA LEU A 41 2.63 3.88 -10.92
C LEU A 41 3.75 4.85 -10.46
N ARG A 42 3.63 6.16 -10.75
CA ARG A 42 4.52 7.18 -10.18
C ARG A 42 4.33 7.27 -8.68
N VAL A 43 3.08 7.15 -8.22
CA VAL A 43 2.70 6.83 -6.84
C VAL A 43 1.99 5.48 -6.85
N ARG A 44 2.35 4.58 -5.92
CA ARG A 44 1.81 3.22 -5.83
C ARG A 44 1.79 2.75 -4.37
N GLY A 45 1.09 1.64 -4.10
CA GLY A 45 0.78 1.13 -2.76
C GLY A 45 -0.62 1.54 -2.34
N ALA A 46 -1.38 0.59 -1.80
CA ALA A 46 -2.80 0.79 -1.54
C ALA A 46 -3.10 2.04 -0.68
N PRO A 47 -2.43 2.30 0.47
CA PRO A 47 -2.66 3.52 1.23
C PRO A 47 -2.20 4.79 0.51
N ALA A 48 -1.01 4.77 -0.11
CA ALA A 48 -0.44 5.96 -0.77
C ALA A 48 -1.32 6.50 -1.90
N ILE A 49 -1.94 5.60 -2.70
CA ILE A 49 -2.84 6.04 -3.78
C ILE A 49 -4.15 6.61 -3.25
N GLY A 50 -4.63 6.14 -2.10
CA GLY A 50 -5.80 6.73 -1.41
C GLY A 50 -5.50 8.15 -0.93
N VAL A 51 -4.34 8.36 -0.28
CA VAL A 51 -3.87 9.68 0.14
C VAL A 51 -3.68 10.61 -1.06
N ALA A 52 -3.02 10.14 -2.13
CA ALA A 52 -2.83 10.94 -3.35
C ALA A 52 -4.16 11.33 -4.01
N ALA A 53 -5.12 10.40 -4.07
CA ALA A 53 -6.44 10.68 -4.63
C ALA A 53 -7.25 11.69 -3.80
N SER A 54 -7.17 11.63 -2.46
CA SER A 54 -7.83 12.61 -1.62
C SER A 54 -7.33 14.04 -1.88
N TYR A 55 -6.03 14.22 -2.08
CA TYR A 55 -5.47 15.50 -2.54
C TYR A 55 -5.86 15.82 -4.00
N GLY A 56 -5.95 14.81 -4.87
CA GLY A 56 -6.46 14.98 -6.24
C GLY A 56 -7.87 15.56 -6.29
N LEU A 57 -8.72 15.22 -5.31
CA LEU A 57 -10.08 15.78 -5.19
C LEU A 57 -10.09 17.28 -4.84
N ILE A 58 -9.07 17.80 -4.15
CA ILE A 58 -8.93 19.24 -3.93
C ILE A 58 -8.78 19.93 -5.29
N LEU A 59 -7.86 19.43 -6.13
CA LEU A 59 -7.62 19.98 -7.46
C LEU A 59 -8.86 19.86 -8.36
N ALA A 60 -9.59 18.75 -8.25
CA ALA A 60 -10.86 18.54 -8.96
C ALA A 60 -11.94 19.54 -8.52
N ALA A 61 -12.07 19.81 -7.23
CA ALA A 61 -13.01 20.79 -6.69
C ALA A 61 -12.62 22.23 -7.11
N MET A 62 -11.33 22.55 -7.10
CA MET A 62 -10.82 23.84 -7.58
C MET A 62 -11.11 24.03 -9.07
N GLU A 63 -10.98 23.01 -9.91
CA GLU A 63 -11.34 23.06 -11.32
C GLU A 63 -12.85 23.23 -11.50
N ALA A 64 -13.66 22.42 -10.81
CA ALA A 64 -15.12 22.53 -10.87
C ALA A 64 -15.60 23.95 -10.49
N GLY A 65 -14.95 24.58 -9.49
CA GLY A 65 -15.25 25.96 -9.09
C GLY A 65 -14.92 27.04 -10.11
N ARG A 66 -14.08 26.74 -11.10
CA ARG A 66 -13.73 27.65 -12.20
C ARG A 66 -14.74 27.60 -13.37
N LEU A 67 -15.64 26.62 -13.37
CA LEU A 67 -16.66 26.49 -14.41
C LEU A 67 -17.70 27.62 -14.24
N GLU A 68 -18.02 28.30 -15.32
CA GLU A 68 -19.04 29.34 -15.35
C GLU A 68 -20.47 28.76 -15.46
N VAL A 69 -20.83 27.93 -14.47
CA VAL A 69 -22.12 27.21 -14.37
C VAL A 69 -22.65 27.32 -12.94
N PRO A 70 -23.96 27.05 -12.70
CA PRO A 70 -24.52 27.03 -11.36
C PRO A 70 -23.79 26.08 -10.40
N PHE A 71 -23.81 26.38 -9.10
CA PHE A 71 -23.14 25.57 -8.05
C PHE A 71 -23.51 24.10 -8.11
N SER A 72 -24.80 23.78 -8.40
CA SER A 72 -25.25 22.39 -8.55
C SER A 72 -24.58 21.64 -9.71
N GLU A 73 -24.27 22.33 -10.81
CA GLU A 73 -23.59 21.75 -11.96
C GLU A 73 -22.08 21.65 -11.71
N GLN A 74 -21.50 22.57 -10.95
CA GLN A 74 -20.12 22.47 -10.48
C GLN A 74 -19.93 21.23 -9.58
N LEU A 75 -20.88 20.95 -8.69
CA LEU A 75 -20.88 19.74 -7.86
C LEU A 75 -21.00 18.47 -8.70
N THR A 76 -21.86 18.46 -9.72
CA THR A 76 -21.98 17.32 -10.65
C THR A 76 -20.63 17.04 -11.32
N SER A 77 -19.96 18.08 -11.81
CA SER A 77 -18.62 17.95 -12.40
C SER A 77 -17.60 17.38 -11.41
N LEU A 78 -17.62 17.80 -10.15
CA LEU A 78 -16.74 17.23 -9.10
C LEU A 78 -17.01 15.73 -8.90
N TYR A 79 -18.28 15.32 -8.90
CA TYR A 79 -18.64 13.89 -8.77
C TYR A 79 -18.15 13.07 -9.97
N ASP A 80 -18.29 13.58 -11.19
CA ASP A 80 -17.78 12.92 -12.41
C ASP A 80 -16.24 12.79 -12.38
N PHE A 81 -15.53 13.84 -11.91
CA PHE A 81 -14.08 13.80 -11.75
C PHE A 81 -13.66 12.76 -10.69
N SER A 82 -14.43 12.64 -9.61
CA SER A 82 -14.16 11.65 -8.56
C SER A 82 -14.30 10.21 -9.05
N GLU A 83 -15.31 9.93 -9.89
CA GLU A 83 -15.45 8.59 -10.50
C GLU A 83 -14.27 8.29 -11.44
N THR A 84 -13.84 9.26 -12.24
CA THR A 84 -12.67 9.10 -13.12
C THR A 84 -11.39 8.80 -12.31
N LEU A 85 -11.21 9.40 -11.13
CA LEU A 85 -10.09 9.07 -10.24
C LEU A 85 -10.16 7.61 -9.75
N LYS A 86 -11.34 7.12 -9.37
CA LYS A 86 -11.54 5.70 -8.95
C LYS A 86 -11.22 4.72 -10.08
N GLU A 87 -11.58 5.06 -11.32
CA GLU A 87 -11.36 4.23 -12.50
C GLU A 87 -9.87 4.08 -12.88
N THR A 88 -8.97 4.88 -12.32
CA THR A 88 -7.53 4.76 -12.58
C THR A 88 -6.97 3.40 -12.12
N ARG A 89 -7.51 2.84 -11.02
CA ARG A 89 -7.18 1.51 -10.50
C ARG A 89 -8.40 0.83 -9.86
N PRO A 90 -9.29 0.22 -10.65
CA PRO A 90 -10.58 -0.31 -10.18
C PRO A 90 -10.47 -1.40 -9.10
N THR A 91 -9.33 -2.10 -9.02
CA THR A 91 -9.09 -3.17 -8.03
C THR A 91 -8.55 -2.67 -6.70
N ALA A 92 -8.18 -1.38 -6.61
CA ALA A 92 -7.55 -0.80 -5.42
C ALA A 92 -8.61 -0.29 -4.42
N ILE A 93 -8.91 -1.09 -3.39
CA ILE A 93 -9.92 -0.77 -2.37
C ILE A 93 -9.65 0.58 -1.69
N ASN A 94 -8.41 0.83 -1.28
CA ASN A 94 -8.06 2.06 -0.55
C ASN A 94 -8.25 3.33 -1.39
N LEU A 95 -8.10 3.23 -2.72
CA LEU A 95 -8.38 4.35 -3.63
C LEU A 95 -9.86 4.72 -3.60
N ALA A 96 -10.72 3.71 -3.83
CA ALA A 96 -12.17 3.91 -3.81
C ALA A 96 -12.64 4.39 -2.42
N TRP A 97 -12.15 3.77 -1.36
CA TRP A 97 -12.48 4.15 0.01
C TRP A 97 -12.16 5.63 0.31
N ALA A 98 -10.97 6.11 -0.06
CA ALA A 98 -10.57 7.50 0.20
C ALA A 98 -11.43 8.50 -0.59
N VAL A 99 -11.68 8.20 -1.87
CA VAL A 99 -12.54 9.04 -2.72
C VAL A 99 -13.97 9.06 -2.19
N ASP A 100 -14.54 7.90 -1.87
CA ASP A 100 -15.92 7.79 -1.38
C ASP A 100 -16.09 8.47 -0.02
N ARG A 101 -15.10 8.38 0.88
CA ARG A 101 -15.09 9.08 2.18
C ARG A 101 -15.19 10.60 1.99
N VAL A 102 -14.36 11.17 1.11
CA VAL A 102 -14.37 12.61 0.83
C VAL A 102 -15.69 13.04 0.16
N ILE A 103 -16.16 12.28 -0.82
CA ILE A 103 -17.40 12.62 -1.52
C ILE A 103 -18.63 12.46 -0.62
N CYS A 104 -18.66 11.45 0.24
CA CYS A 104 -19.71 11.30 1.25
C CYS A 104 -19.74 12.50 2.20
N LEU A 105 -18.57 12.96 2.66
CA LEU A 105 -18.46 14.15 3.50
C LEU A 105 -19.03 15.39 2.80
N VAL A 106 -18.70 15.62 1.52
CA VAL A 106 -19.26 16.72 0.72
C VAL A 106 -20.77 16.61 0.63
N LYS A 107 -21.31 15.43 0.27
CA LYS A 107 -22.77 15.20 0.16
C LYS A 107 -23.52 15.49 1.46
N ASN A 108 -22.94 15.16 2.60
CA ASN A 108 -23.55 15.36 3.91
C ASN A 108 -23.58 16.83 4.37
N HIS A 109 -22.72 17.70 3.79
CA HIS A 109 -22.58 19.09 4.19
C HIS A 109 -23.04 20.09 3.13
N VAL A 110 -23.27 19.64 1.89
CA VAL A 110 -23.51 20.50 0.72
C VAL A 110 -24.75 21.40 0.86
N GLU A 111 -25.78 20.96 1.58
CA GLU A 111 -27.00 21.79 1.81
C GLU A 111 -26.71 23.06 2.61
N SER A 112 -25.65 23.08 3.40
CA SER A 112 -25.21 24.24 4.19
C SER A 112 -24.19 25.11 3.46
N MET A 113 -23.78 24.73 2.22
CA MET A 113 -22.76 25.41 1.43
C MET A 113 -23.36 26.21 0.29
N SER A 114 -22.69 27.28 -0.08
CA SER A 114 -23.13 28.20 -1.13
C SER A 114 -22.12 28.38 -2.27
N SER A 115 -20.91 27.83 -2.12
CA SER A 115 -19.82 28.02 -3.08
C SER A 115 -18.85 26.84 -3.11
N MET A 116 -18.19 26.67 -4.25
CA MET A 116 -17.12 25.67 -4.39
C MET A 116 -15.88 25.99 -3.52
N SER A 117 -15.68 27.25 -3.10
CA SER A 117 -14.62 27.58 -2.15
C SER A 117 -14.81 26.87 -0.81
N GLU A 118 -16.05 26.82 -0.31
CA GLU A 118 -16.39 26.10 0.94
C GLU A 118 -16.19 24.59 0.78
N VAL A 119 -16.51 24.04 -0.41
CA VAL A 119 -16.26 22.62 -0.74
C VAL A 119 -14.76 22.34 -0.79
N VAL A 120 -13.95 23.19 -1.43
CA VAL A 120 -12.49 23.07 -1.47
C VAL A 120 -11.89 23.07 -0.05
N ASP A 121 -12.34 23.99 0.80
CA ASP A 121 -11.87 24.07 2.20
C ASP A 121 -12.22 22.79 2.99
N LEU A 122 -13.42 22.24 2.78
CA LEU A 122 -13.85 21.00 3.41
C LEU A 122 -13.00 19.82 2.95
N ILE A 123 -12.84 19.65 1.64
CA ILE A 123 -12.04 18.57 1.04
C ILE A 123 -10.58 18.67 1.49
N THR A 124 -10.02 19.89 1.54
CA THR A 124 -8.64 20.11 1.95
C THR A 124 -8.40 19.63 3.38
N LYS A 125 -9.30 19.95 4.30
CA LYS A 125 -9.21 19.48 5.70
C LYS A 125 -9.29 17.97 5.77
N GLU A 126 -10.23 17.36 5.05
CA GLU A 126 -10.41 15.92 5.06
C GLU A 126 -9.22 15.17 4.44
N ALA A 127 -8.66 15.66 3.34
CA ALA A 127 -7.47 15.07 2.71
C ALA A 127 -6.25 15.10 3.64
N ILE A 128 -6.07 16.18 4.40
CA ILE A 128 -5.01 16.28 5.42
C ILE A 128 -5.27 15.26 6.53
N ILE A 129 -6.51 15.14 7.01
CA ILE A 129 -6.90 14.15 8.03
C ILE A 129 -6.60 12.73 7.53
N ILE A 130 -7.00 12.37 6.31
CA ILE A 130 -6.72 11.06 5.72
C ILE A 130 -5.21 10.77 5.70
N HIS A 131 -4.40 11.74 5.35
CA HIS A 131 -2.94 11.59 5.33
C HIS A 131 -2.36 11.40 6.75
N GLU A 132 -2.77 12.24 7.70
CA GLU A 132 -2.32 12.17 9.10
C GLU A 132 -2.78 10.87 9.77
N GLU A 133 -3.99 10.42 9.50
CA GLU A 133 -4.51 9.12 9.95
C GLU A 133 -3.64 7.99 9.43
N ASP A 134 -3.31 7.97 8.12
CA ASP A 134 -2.45 6.93 7.55
C ASP A 134 -1.08 6.86 8.25
N VAL A 135 -0.43 8.00 8.47
CA VAL A 135 0.84 8.06 9.22
C VAL A 135 0.66 7.54 10.65
N SER A 136 -0.42 7.93 11.32
CA SER A 136 -0.73 7.49 12.69
C SER A 136 -1.02 5.99 12.78
N LEU A 137 -1.82 5.45 11.84
CA LEU A 137 -2.12 4.02 11.73
C LEU A 137 -0.83 3.20 11.58
N ASN A 138 0.05 3.61 10.66
CA ASN A 138 1.31 2.92 10.41
C ASN A 138 2.22 2.92 11.63
N ARG A 139 2.24 4.00 12.43
CA ARG A 139 3.00 4.06 13.68
C ARG A 139 2.47 3.06 14.71
N ARG A 140 1.15 3.04 14.96
CA ARG A 140 0.53 2.07 15.88
C ARG A 140 0.76 0.63 15.43
N MET A 141 0.68 0.36 14.13
CA MET A 141 0.98 -0.95 13.54
C MET A 141 2.44 -1.35 13.76
N ALA A 142 3.38 -0.43 13.59
CA ALA A 142 4.80 -0.65 13.85
C ALA A 142 5.05 -1.01 15.32
N GLU A 143 4.42 -0.31 16.25
CA GLU A 143 4.48 -0.58 17.69
C GLU A 143 3.87 -1.95 18.02
N ALA A 144 2.67 -2.26 17.51
CA ALA A 144 2.02 -3.55 17.69
C ALA A 144 2.88 -4.71 17.14
N GLY A 145 3.44 -4.56 15.93
CA GLY A 145 4.30 -5.57 15.32
C GLY A 145 5.59 -5.81 16.10
N ALA A 146 6.19 -4.77 16.67
CA ALA A 146 7.40 -4.91 17.46
C ALA A 146 7.21 -5.75 18.72
N THR A 147 5.99 -5.83 19.27
CA THR A 147 5.69 -6.68 20.46
C THR A 147 5.90 -8.16 20.19
N LEU A 148 5.79 -8.61 18.91
CA LEU A 148 6.04 -10.01 18.53
C LEU A 148 7.50 -10.43 18.73
N PHE A 149 8.40 -9.48 18.90
CA PHE A 149 9.84 -9.66 19.01
C PHE A 149 10.40 -9.24 20.38
N GLU A 150 9.54 -9.13 21.38
CA GLU A 150 9.96 -8.75 22.75
C GLU A 150 11.07 -9.71 23.27
N GLY A 151 12.16 -9.12 23.81
CA GLY A 151 13.30 -9.87 24.34
C GLY A 151 14.25 -10.45 23.29
N GLN A 152 13.93 -10.38 22.01
CA GLN A 152 14.78 -10.86 20.92
C GLN A 152 15.77 -9.78 20.46
N LYS A 153 16.93 -10.20 19.95
CA LYS A 153 17.98 -9.33 19.37
C LYS A 153 18.59 -9.99 18.16
N ASN A 154 19.25 -9.18 17.32
CA ASN A 154 19.90 -9.61 16.09
C ASN A 154 18.91 -10.31 15.14
N ILE A 155 17.71 -9.75 15.03
CA ILE A 155 16.62 -10.32 14.23
C ILE A 155 16.89 -10.04 12.75
N ARG A 156 16.74 -11.08 11.94
CA ARG A 156 16.90 -11.03 10.48
C ARG A 156 15.54 -11.25 9.83
N ILE A 157 15.05 -10.22 9.16
CA ILE A 157 13.71 -10.20 8.56
C ILE A 157 13.81 -10.37 7.06
N LEU A 158 13.02 -11.30 6.48
CA LEU A 158 12.78 -11.33 5.05
C LEU A 158 11.50 -10.56 4.74
N THR A 159 11.53 -9.78 3.66
CA THR A 159 10.35 -9.08 3.13
C THR A 159 10.25 -9.21 1.63
N HIS A 160 9.03 -9.10 1.10
CA HIS A 160 8.71 -9.23 -0.32
C HIS A 160 7.92 -8.02 -0.79
N CYS A 161 8.19 -7.54 -2.01
CA CYS A 161 7.64 -6.32 -2.57
C CYS A 161 8.06 -5.06 -1.80
N ASN A 162 7.21 -4.04 -1.78
CA ASN A 162 7.44 -2.83 -1.01
C ASN A 162 6.17 -2.44 -0.25
N ALA A 163 6.22 -2.56 1.06
CA ALA A 163 5.21 -2.14 2.01
C ALA A 163 5.80 -1.13 3.02
N GLY A 164 6.57 -0.18 2.49
CA GLY A 164 7.27 0.86 3.24
C GLY A 164 6.65 2.24 3.10
N ALA A 165 7.44 3.27 3.43
CA ALA A 165 7.03 4.67 3.37
C ALA A 165 6.60 5.09 1.95
N LEU A 166 7.20 4.49 0.92
CA LEU A 166 6.84 4.72 -0.48
C LEU A 166 5.46 4.15 -0.86
N ALA A 167 4.92 3.22 -0.07
CA ALA A 167 3.62 2.61 -0.30
C ALA A 167 2.48 3.21 0.56
N THR A 168 2.79 4.16 1.43
CA THR A 168 1.88 4.77 2.41
C THR A 168 2.04 6.28 2.43
N GLY A 169 1.32 6.95 3.29
CA GLY A 169 1.50 8.38 3.56
C GLY A 169 2.79 8.71 4.33
N GLY A 170 3.54 7.71 4.81
CA GLY A 170 4.73 8.01 5.60
C GLY A 170 5.61 6.84 6.01
N LEU A 171 5.25 6.08 7.04
CA LEU A 171 6.15 5.13 7.70
C LEU A 171 6.24 3.76 7.03
N GLY A 172 5.15 3.32 6.40
CA GLY A 172 4.99 1.97 5.89
C GLY A 172 4.34 0.99 6.87
N THR A 173 3.80 -0.09 6.33
CA THR A 173 3.20 -1.19 7.10
C THR A 173 4.28 -2.19 7.53
N ALA A 174 4.67 -3.14 6.68
CA ALA A 174 5.71 -4.12 6.99
C ALA A 174 7.07 -3.46 7.32
N LEU A 175 7.50 -2.48 6.51
CA LEU A 175 8.74 -1.76 6.79
C LEU A 175 8.60 -0.77 7.95
N GLY A 176 7.38 -0.38 8.34
CA GLY A 176 7.12 0.32 9.59
C GLY A 176 7.53 -0.51 10.80
N VAL A 177 7.14 -1.81 10.83
CA VAL A 177 7.58 -2.75 11.88
C VAL A 177 9.11 -2.92 11.85
N VAL A 178 9.70 -3.07 10.67
CA VAL A 178 11.17 -3.16 10.49
C VAL A 178 11.88 -1.92 11.07
N ARG A 179 11.38 -0.72 10.76
CA ARG A 179 11.92 0.54 11.30
C ARG A 179 11.86 0.57 12.83
N LYS A 180 10.73 0.12 13.38
CA LYS A 180 10.57 0.05 14.84
C LYS A 180 11.52 -0.93 15.51
N LEU A 181 11.74 -2.09 14.90
CA LEU A 181 12.75 -3.05 15.38
C LEU A 181 14.17 -2.48 15.30
N HIS A 182 14.47 -1.71 14.26
CA HIS A 182 15.75 -1.02 14.12
C HIS A 182 15.94 0.07 15.20
N GLU A 183 14.94 0.92 15.41
CA GLU A 183 14.92 1.93 16.48
C GLU A 183 15.14 1.32 17.86
N ASN A 184 14.56 0.14 18.12
CA ASN A 184 14.70 -0.59 19.37
C ASN A 184 16.07 -1.29 19.53
N GLY A 185 16.94 -1.29 18.50
CA GLY A 185 18.22 -2.01 18.49
C GLY A 185 18.05 -3.53 18.47
N GLN A 186 16.96 -4.03 17.93
CA GLN A 186 16.62 -5.46 17.84
C GLN A 186 16.96 -6.05 16.46
N LEU A 187 16.94 -5.24 15.40
CA LEU A 187 17.18 -5.67 14.03
C LEU A 187 18.66 -5.81 13.73
N GLU A 188 19.05 -6.95 13.13
CA GLU A 188 20.37 -7.17 12.54
C GLU A 188 20.38 -6.68 11.09
N ARG A 189 19.45 -7.19 10.27
CA ARG A 189 19.30 -6.79 8.86
C ARG A 189 17.98 -7.24 8.26
N VAL A 190 17.69 -6.69 7.09
CA VAL A 190 16.57 -7.10 6.23
C VAL A 190 17.12 -7.84 5.01
N TYR A 191 16.47 -8.95 4.64
CA TYR A 191 16.59 -9.59 3.35
C TYR A 191 15.40 -9.16 2.51
N ALA A 192 15.65 -8.58 1.35
CA ALA A 192 14.61 -8.07 0.47
C ALA A 192 14.63 -8.87 -0.84
N ASP A 193 13.54 -9.60 -1.12
CA ASP A 193 13.33 -10.18 -2.43
C ASP A 193 13.25 -9.09 -3.49
N GLU A 194 13.89 -9.27 -4.66
CA GLU A 194 13.85 -8.28 -5.75
C GLU A 194 12.43 -8.00 -6.25
N THR A 195 11.54 -8.99 -6.15
CA THR A 195 10.11 -8.95 -6.50
C THR A 195 9.87 -8.73 -7.99
N ARG A 196 10.03 -9.81 -8.78
CA ARG A 196 9.62 -9.82 -10.17
C ARG A 196 8.09 -9.64 -10.30
N PRO A 197 7.55 -9.11 -11.45
CA PRO A 197 8.31 -8.61 -12.61
C PRO A 197 8.81 -7.16 -12.47
N LEU A 198 8.18 -6.29 -11.62
CA LEU A 198 8.45 -4.84 -11.58
C LEU A 198 9.54 -4.43 -10.59
N LEU A 199 10.16 -5.38 -9.90
CA LEU A 199 11.32 -5.18 -9.03
C LEU A 199 11.09 -4.18 -7.87
N GLN A 200 9.89 -4.19 -7.26
CA GLN A 200 9.57 -3.28 -6.14
C GLN A 200 10.50 -3.49 -4.94
N GLY A 201 10.93 -4.74 -4.68
CA GLY A 201 11.89 -5.01 -3.62
C GLY A 201 13.26 -4.42 -3.91
N ALA A 202 13.78 -4.64 -5.13
CA ALA A 202 15.07 -4.11 -5.53
C ALA A 202 15.09 -2.59 -5.64
N ARG A 203 14.07 -2.03 -6.32
CA ARG A 203 14.03 -0.61 -6.67
C ARG A 203 13.57 0.29 -5.53
N LEU A 204 12.67 -0.19 -4.69
CA LEU A 204 11.99 0.62 -3.68
C LEU A 204 12.36 0.19 -2.27
N THR A 205 12.20 -1.09 -1.90
CA THR A 205 12.49 -1.55 -0.53
C THR A 205 13.96 -1.41 -0.18
N ALA A 206 14.86 -1.92 -1.03
CA ALA A 206 16.28 -1.80 -0.79
C ALA A 206 16.73 -0.32 -0.76
N PHE A 207 16.13 0.51 -1.63
CA PHE A 207 16.40 1.94 -1.69
C PHE A 207 16.01 2.66 -0.41
N GLU A 208 14.74 2.55 0.04
CA GLU A 208 14.28 3.27 1.24
C GLU A 208 14.96 2.79 2.52
N LEU A 209 15.23 1.49 2.66
CA LEU A 209 15.98 0.97 3.81
C LEU A 209 17.43 1.46 3.83
N HIS A 210 18.07 1.54 2.66
CA HIS A 210 19.43 2.09 2.52
C HIS A 210 19.47 3.57 2.92
N GLU A 211 18.53 4.37 2.44
CA GLU A 211 18.41 5.80 2.80
C GLU A 211 18.15 6.02 4.31
N ASP A 212 17.43 5.08 4.95
CA ASP A 212 17.18 5.11 6.40
C ASP A 212 18.37 4.57 7.23
N GLY A 213 19.45 4.11 6.58
CA GLY A 213 20.60 3.52 7.27
C GLY A 213 20.32 2.15 7.87
N ILE A 214 19.27 1.46 7.44
CA ILE A 214 18.90 0.12 7.89
C ILE A 214 19.66 -0.92 7.05
N PRO A 215 20.42 -1.85 7.68
CA PRO A 215 21.16 -2.87 6.95
C PRO A 215 20.23 -3.73 6.09
N VAL A 216 20.42 -3.76 4.79
CA VAL A 216 19.62 -4.52 3.84
C VAL A 216 20.50 -5.40 2.96
N THR A 217 20.04 -6.61 2.67
CA THR A 217 20.59 -7.53 1.67
C THR A 217 19.54 -7.74 0.61
N LEU A 218 19.84 -7.41 -0.64
CA LEU A 218 18.99 -7.71 -1.78
C LEU A 218 19.26 -9.13 -2.26
N GLU A 219 18.18 -9.88 -2.53
CA GLU A 219 18.27 -11.20 -3.14
C GLU A 219 17.26 -11.36 -4.28
N THR A 220 17.50 -12.33 -5.17
CA THR A 220 16.48 -12.68 -6.19
C THR A 220 15.38 -13.51 -5.55
N ASP A 221 14.16 -13.48 -6.11
CA ASP A 221 12.98 -14.10 -5.48
C ASP A 221 13.16 -15.59 -5.17
N ASN A 222 13.96 -16.31 -5.96
CA ASN A 222 14.23 -17.71 -5.72
C ASN A 222 15.30 -18.00 -4.63
N MET A 223 15.98 -16.97 -4.15
CA MET A 223 17.01 -17.11 -3.09
C MET A 223 16.42 -17.14 -1.69
N ALA A 224 15.15 -16.74 -1.50
CA ALA A 224 14.45 -16.88 -0.21
C ALA A 224 14.54 -18.30 0.37
N ALA A 225 14.40 -19.33 -0.48
CA ALA A 225 14.55 -20.73 -0.09
C ALA A 225 15.95 -21.03 0.44
N TYR A 226 17.00 -20.53 -0.22
CA TYR A 226 18.40 -20.69 0.20
C TYR A 226 18.64 -19.99 1.53
N ALA A 227 18.17 -18.73 1.67
CA ALA A 227 18.35 -17.96 2.90
C ALA A 227 17.69 -18.65 4.10
N MET A 228 16.46 -19.16 3.94
CA MET A 228 15.75 -19.90 4.99
C MET A 228 16.44 -21.23 5.33
N GLN A 229 16.88 -21.99 4.32
CA GLN A 229 17.58 -23.27 4.51
C GLN A 229 18.88 -23.10 5.30
N HIS A 230 19.58 -21.98 5.13
CA HIS A 230 20.86 -21.69 5.80
C HIS A 230 20.68 -20.94 7.14
N GLY A 231 19.42 -20.82 7.62
CA GLY A 231 19.13 -20.18 8.90
C GLY A 231 19.50 -18.69 8.92
N LEU A 232 19.36 -17.99 7.78
CA LEU A 232 19.65 -16.56 7.66
C LEU A 232 18.41 -15.70 7.96
N ILE A 233 17.23 -16.32 8.11
CA ILE A 233 15.94 -15.62 8.31
C ILE A 233 15.32 -16.07 9.62
N ASP A 234 14.92 -15.13 10.47
CA ASP A 234 14.25 -15.40 11.75
C ASP A 234 12.73 -15.20 11.66
N ALA A 235 12.28 -14.29 10.77
CA ALA A 235 10.86 -14.08 10.48
C ALA A 235 10.66 -13.47 9.10
N VAL A 236 9.45 -13.63 8.56
CA VAL A 236 8.99 -12.95 7.36
C VAL A 236 7.96 -11.89 7.76
N ILE A 237 8.08 -10.67 7.21
CA ILE A 237 7.07 -9.62 7.37
C ILE A 237 6.76 -9.03 5.99
N VAL A 238 5.51 -9.12 5.56
CA VAL A 238 5.02 -8.58 4.27
C VAL A 238 3.81 -7.67 4.48
N GLY A 239 3.47 -6.89 3.47
CA GLY A 239 2.20 -6.17 3.41
C GLY A 239 1.06 -7.04 2.92
N ALA A 240 -0.08 -6.41 2.63
CA ALA A 240 -1.21 -7.02 1.96
C ALA A 240 -1.91 -6.01 1.05
N ASP A 241 -2.44 -6.48 -0.07
CA ASP A 241 -3.31 -5.72 -0.96
C ASP A 241 -4.80 -5.94 -0.61
N ARG A 242 -5.15 -7.13 -0.08
CA ARG A 242 -6.50 -7.48 0.38
C ARG A 242 -6.48 -8.64 1.36
N ILE A 243 -7.33 -8.59 2.38
CA ILE A 243 -7.50 -9.67 3.37
C ILE A 243 -8.99 -10.03 3.47
N THR A 244 -9.32 -11.32 3.40
CA THR A 244 -10.69 -11.81 3.55
C THR A 244 -11.11 -11.91 5.02
N THR A 245 -12.41 -12.15 5.28
CA THR A 245 -12.92 -12.37 6.64
C THR A 245 -12.38 -13.62 7.32
N LYS A 246 -11.87 -14.58 6.55
CA LYS A 246 -11.17 -15.78 7.08
C LYS A 246 -9.67 -15.57 7.28
N GLY A 247 -9.13 -14.44 6.84
CA GLY A 247 -7.71 -14.13 6.98
C GLY A 247 -6.82 -14.62 5.83
N ASP A 248 -7.40 -15.01 4.69
CA ASP A 248 -6.64 -15.26 3.48
C ASP A 248 -6.14 -13.93 2.91
N VAL A 249 -4.88 -13.90 2.48
CA VAL A 249 -4.17 -12.67 2.14
C VAL A 249 -3.78 -12.65 0.68
N ALA A 250 -4.32 -11.71 -0.10
CA ALA A 250 -3.78 -11.37 -1.41
C ALA A 250 -2.65 -10.35 -1.26
N ASN A 251 -1.50 -10.64 -1.85
CA ASN A 251 -0.36 -9.74 -1.90
C ASN A 251 0.43 -9.97 -3.19
N LYS A 252 1.46 -9.16 -3.41
CA LYS A 252 2.32 -9.23 -4.59
C LYS A 252 2.72 -10.67 -4.91
N ILE A 253 2.62 -11.02 -6.22
CA ILE A 253 3.02 -12.34 -6.72
C ILE A 253 4.36 -12.77 -6.15
N GLY A 254 4.46 -14.02 -5.66
CA GLY A 254 5.60 -14.58 -4.94
C GLY A 254 5.38 -14.72 -3.44
N THR A 255 4.47 -13.96 -2.85
CA THR A 255 4.18 -13.98 -1.40
C THR A 255 3.74 -15.36 -0.93
N TYR A 256 2.86 -16.05 -1.68
CA TYR A 256 2.44 -17.42 -1.35
C TYR A 256 3.63 -18.37 -1.31
N GLY A 257 4.54 -18.28 -2.28
CA GLY A 257 5.76 -19.10 -2.31
C GLY A 257 6.63 -18.88 -1.07
N VAL A 258 6.84 -17.63 -0.66
CA VAL A 258 7.58 -17.26 0.56
C VAL A 258 6.88 -17.82 1.81
N ALA A 259 5.55 -17.75 1.91
CA ALA A 259 4.78 -18.28 3.04
C ALA A 259 4.90 -19.81 3.15
N VAL A 260 4.84 -20.53 2.02
CA VAL A 260 5.06 -21.99 1.96
C VAL A 260 6.47 -22.35 2.45
N LEU A 261 7.49 -21.63 1.99
CA LEU A 261 8.88 -21.81 2.42
C LEU A 261 9.04 -21.53 3.92
N ALA A 262 8.48 -20.43 4.42
CA ALA A 262 8.50 -20.08 5.83
C ALA A 262 7.88 -21.19 6.69
N LYS A 263 6.71 -21.72 6.29
CA LYS A 263 6.06 -22.83 6.95
C LYS A 263 6.93 -24.10 6.98
N PHE A 264 7.54 -24.44 5.84
CA PHE A 264 8.41 -25.62 5.73
C PHE A 264 9.64 -25.53 6.65
N HIS A 265 10.20 -24.32 6.79
CA HIS A 265 11.37 -24.07 7.64
C HIS A 265 11.01 -23.67 9.09
N ASN A 266 9.72 -23.69 9.47
CA ASN A 266 9.22 -23.27 10.79
C ASN A 266 9.60 -21.83 11.15
N ILE A 267 9.61 -20.94 10.16
CA ILE A 267 9.84 -19.51 10.31
C ILE A 267 8.49 -18.82 10.40
N PRO A 268 8.25 -17.94 11.38
CA PRO A 268 6.99 -17.20 11.48
C PRO A 268 6.79 -16.26 10.27
N PHE A 269 5.57 -16.26 9.73
CA PHE A 269 5.16 -15.43 8.62
C PHE A 269 4.10 -14.42 9.09
N TYR A 270 4.43 -13.16 9.06
CA TYR A 270 3.60 -12.05 9.52
C TYR A 270 3.13 -11.18 8.35
N VAL A 271 1.89 -10.70 8.45
CA VAL A 271 1.29 -9.76 7.50
C VAL A 271 0.98 -8.47 8.24
N ALA A 272 1.44 -7.33 7.73
CA ALA A 272 1.19 -6.01 8.32
C ALA A 272 0.29 -5.19 7.37
N ALA A 273 -0.95 -4.95 7.79
CA ALA A 273 -1.95 -4.27 6.99
C ALA A 273 -2.98 -3.53 7.87
N PRO A 274 -3.43 -2.33 7.48
CA PRO A 274 -4.44 -1.59 8.21
C PRO A 274 -5.84 -2.20 8.02
N TYR A 275 -6.78 -1.83 8.89
CA TYR A 275 -8.19 -2.24 8.82
C TYR A 275 -8.80 -2.03 7.43
N SER A 276 -8.45 -0.94 6.75
CA SER A 276 -8.94 -0.62 5.40
C SER A 276 -8.54 -1.63 4.30
N THR A 277 -7.62 -2.56 4.60
CA THR A 277 -7.21 -3.64 3.70
C THR A 277 -8.14 -4.86 3.79
N PHE A 278 -8.95 -4.96 4.86
CA PHE A 278 -9.88 -6.08 5.03
C PHE A 278 -11.12 -5.87 4.15
N ASP A 279 -11.43 -6.89 3.35
CA ASP A 279 -12.64 -6.95 2.52
C ASP A 279 -13.69 -7.83 3.19
N PHE A 280 -14.60 -7.19 3.90
CA PHE A 280 -15.67 -7.87 4.64
C PHE A 280 -16.77 -8.45 3.74
N THR A 281 -16.68 -8.25 2.43
CA THR A 281 -17.60 -8.85 1.44
C THR A 281 -17.12 -10.21 0.94
N LEU A 282 -15.83 -10.52 1.16
CA LEU A 282 -15.20 -11.76 0.70
C LEU A 282 -14.87 -12.67 1.89
N GLU A 283 -15.31 -13.91 1.78
CA GLU A 283 -15.07 -14.94 2.81
C GLU A 283 -13.79 -15.74 2.50
N ASN A 284 -13.61 -16.16 1.26
CA ASN A 284 -12.53 -17.06 0.87
C ASN A 284 -11.54 -16.37 -0.07
N GLY A 285 -10.27 -16.75 0.03
CA GLY A 285 -9.21 -16.24 -0.83
C GLY A 285 -9.42 -16.55 -2.32
N THR A 286 -10.12 -17.66 -2.63
CA THR A 286 -10.48 -18.03 -4.02
C THR A 286 -11.42 -17.04 -4.70
N ASP A 287 -12.13 -16.23 -3.92
CA ASP A 287 -13.09 -15.25 -4.42
C ASP A 287 -12.44 -13.89 -4.73
N ILE A 288 -11.16 -13.72 -4.36
CA ILE A 288 -10.41 -12.49 -4.63
C ILE A 288 -10.09 -12.41 -6.14
N PRO A 289 -10.53 -11.36 -6.83
CA PRO A 289 -10.20 -11.16 -8.23
C PRO A 289 -8.71 -10.84 -8.39
N ILE A 290 -8.00 -11.63 -9.18
CA ILE A 290 -6.57 -11.42 -9.46
C ILE A 290 -6.41 -10.69 -10.78
N GLU A 291 -5.77 -9.52 -10.74
CA GLU A 291 -5.43 -8.72 -11.91
C GLU A 291 -4.37 -9.42 -12.76
N MET A 292 -4.65 -9.61 -14.05
CA MET A 292 -3.65 -10.04 -15.02
C MET A 292 -3.02 -8.81 -15.66
N ARG A 293 -1.69 -8.76 -15.67
CA ARG A 293 -0.90 -7.62 -16.10
C ARG A 293 -0.33 -7.82 -17.51
N ASP A 294 0.20 -6.73 -18.07
CA ASP A 294 0.81 -6.72 -19.40
C ASP A 294 2.00 -7.69 -19.50
N ASP A 295 2.05 -8.44 -20.59
CA ASP A 295 3.11 -9.42 -20.88
C ASP A 295 4.50 -8.77 -20.94
N TYR A 296 4.56 -7.50 -21.33
CA TYR A 296 5.81 -6.73 -21.40
C TYR A 296 6.52 -6.65 -20.05
N GLU A 297 5.81 -6.63 -18.93
CA GLU A 297 6.41 -6.59 -17.59
C GLU A 297 7.28 -7.84 -17.33
N VAL A 298 6.89 -9.00 -17.85
CA VAL A 298 7.64 -10.26 -17.72
C VAL A 298 8.72 -10.39 -18.78
N THR A 299 8.40 -10.02 -20.02
CA THR A 299 9.28 -10.23 -21.18
C THR A 299 10.35 -9.19 -21.35
N SER A 300 10.31 -8.10 -20.60
CA SER A 300 11.29 -7.00 -20.65
C SER A 300 11.77 -6.61 -19.28
N LEU A 301 13.05 -6.21 -19.19
CA LEU A 301 13.66 -5.69 -18.00
C LEU A 301 14.35 -4.35 -18.32
N HIS A 302 13.90 -3.26 -17.71
CA HIS A 302 14.40 -1.91 -18.00
C HIS A 302 14.43 -1.55 -19.49
N GLY A 303 13.39 -1.95 -20.22
CA GLY A 303 13.28 -1.69 -21.67
C GLY A 303 14.07 -2.65 -22.55
N VAL A 304 14.80 -3.59 -21.96
CA VAL A 304 15.52 -4.63 -22.71
C VAL A 304 14.69 -5.90 -22.72
N GLN A 305 14.40 -6.41 -23.93
CA GLN A 305 13.69 -7.67 -24.11
C GLN A 305 14.54 -8.84 -23.61
N THR A 306 13.95 -9.70 -22.76
CA THR A 306 14.62 -10.85 -22.12
C THR A 306 14.02 -12.20 -22.53
N ALA A 307 12.86 -12.20 -23.18
CA ALA A 307 12.18 -13.42 -23.66
C ALA A 307 11.89 -13.34 -25.14
N PRO A 308 11.79 -14.49 -25.85
CA PRO A 308 11.43 -14.50 -27.28
C PRO A 308 10.00 -13.98 -27.51
N ASN A 309 9.73 -13.42 -28.69
CA ASN A 309 8.39 -13.05 -29.12
C ASN A 309 7.56 -14.31 -29.44
N GLY A 310 6.24 -14.23 -29.23
CA GLY A 310 5.27 -15.23 -29.66
C GLY A 310 5.16 -16.44 -28.73
N ILE A 311 5.64 -16.34 -27.50
CA ILE A 311 5.37 -17.32 -26.43
C ILE A 311 4.21 -16.85 -25.56
N ASP A 312 3.49 -17.77 -24.94
CA ASP A 312 2.46 -17.47 -23.95
C ASP A 312 3.10 -16.97 -22.64
N ILE A 313 2.50 -15.93 -22.04
CA ILE A 313 2.97 -15.31 -20.81
C ILE A 313 1.89 -15.44 -19.73
N LEU A 314 2.32 -15.78 -18.53
CA LEU A 314 1.49 -15.76 -17.33
C LEU A 314 1.99 -14.63 -16.41
N ASN A 315 1.17 -13.60 -16.18
CA ASN A 315 1.55 -12.44 -15.36
C ASN A 315 0.43 -12.01 -14.42
N PRO A 316 0.08 -12.82 -13.38
CA PRO A 316 -0.79 -12.37 -12.32
C PRO A 316 -0.06 -11.33 -11.44
N ALA A 317 -0.76 -10.26 -11.06
CA ALA A 317 -0.19 -9.22 -10.20
C ALA A 317 0.03 -9.69 -8.76
N PHE A 318 -0.85 -10.57 -8.28
CA PHE A 318 -0.95 -11.03 -6.90
C PHE A 318 -1.10 -12.54 -6.85
N ASP A 319 -0.74 -13.13 -5.71
CA ASP A 319 -1.17 -14.46 -5.31
C ASP A 319 -1.90 -14.43 -3.96
N VAL A 320 -2.55 -15.50 -3.60
CA VAL A 320 -3.31 -15.61 -2.36
C VAL A 320 -2.62 -16.59 -1.43
N THR A 321 -2.24 -16.09 -0.26
CA THR A 321 -1.71 -16.89 0.85
C THR A 321 -2.86 -17.34 1.74
N PRO A 322 -3.13 -18.64 1.87
CA PRO A 322 -4.10 -19.17 2.81
C PRO A 322 -3.75 -18.78 4.25
N HIS A 323 -4.74 -18.50 5.04
CA HIS A 323 -4.59 -18.04 6.43
C HIS A 323 -3.86 -19.04 7.35
N ASP A 324 -3.85 -20.33 7.05
CA ASP A 324 -3.11 -21.37 7.81
C ASP A 324 -1.59 -21.28 7.64
N LEU A 325 -1.12 -20.52 6.65
CA LEU A 325 0.29 -20.17 6.48
C LEU A 325 0.68 -18.88 7.20
N VAL A 326 -0.30 -18.08 7.65
CA VAL A 326 -0.08 -16.81 8.34
C VAL A 326 0.01 -17.02 9.85
N THR A 327 1.13 -16.62 10.45
CA THR A 327 1.35 -16.76 11.90
C THR A 327 0.58 -15.70 12.69
N ALA A 328 0.57 -14.45 12.21
CA ALA A 328 -0.24 -13.37 12.75
C ALA A 328 -0.42 -12.25 11.72
N ILE A 329 -1.53 -11.49 11.86
CA ILE A 329 -1.79 -10.27 11.12
C ILE A 329 -1.61 -9.08 12.08
N ILE A 330 -0.76 -8.15 11.71
CA ILE A 330 -0.43 -6.94 12.47
C ILE A 330 -1.30 -5.80 11.93
N THR A 331 -2.09 -5.19 12.82
CA THR A 331 -2.95 -4.05 12.47
C THR A 331 -2.66 -2.87 13.41
N GLU A 332 -3.23 -1.71 13.12
CA GLU A 332 -3.17 -0.52 13.98
C GLU A 332 -3.88 -0.70 15.32
N GLU A 333 -4.76 -1.71 15.43
CA GLU A 333 -5.51 -2.04 16.65
C GLU A 333 -4.86 -3.19 17.44
N GLY A 334 -3.74 -3.73 16.94
CA GLY A 334 -3.00 -4.80 17.58
C GLY A 334 -2.73 -5.99 16.68
N VAL A 335 -2.29 -7.08 17.29
CA VAL A 335 -1.90 -8.31 16.59
C VAL A 335 -3.05 -9.33 16.63
N LEU A 336 -3.52 -9.70 15.44
CA LEU A 336 -4.51 -10.76 15.25
C LEU A 336 -3.80 -12.11 15.14
N LYS A 337 -4.31 -13.11 15.86
CA LYS A 337 -3.81 -14.49 15.83
C LYS A 337 -4.89 -15.46 15.35
N PRO A 338 -4.56 -16.64 14.84
CA PRO A 338 -5.56 -17.68 14.56
C PRO A 338 -6.40 -17.99 15.84
N ASN A 339 -7.66 -18.14 15.80
CA ASN A 339 -8.66 -18.26 14.75
C ASN A 339 -9.01 -16.89 14.13
N TYR A 340 -8.71 -16.67 12.84
CA TYR A 340 -8.83 -15.37 12.21
C TYR A 340 -10.28 -14.90 12.06
N GLU A 341 -11.24 -15.76 11.79
CA GLU A 341 -12.66 -15.38 11.74
C GLU A 341 -13.08 -14.64 13.02
N VAL A 342 -12.67 -15.16 14.17
CA VAL A 342 -13.00 -14.56 15.47
C VAL A 342 -12.21 -13.28 15.71
N SER A 343 -10.92 -13.26 15.37
CA SER A 343 -10.07 -12.09 15.66
C SER A 343 -10.33 -10.93 14.71
N ILE A 344 -10.70 -11.21 13.44
CA ILE A 344 -11.11 -10.19 12.46
C ILE A 344 -12.49 -9.62 12.80
N ASP A 345 -13.45 -10.45 13.23
CA ASP A 345 -14.75 -9.95 13.68
C ASP A 345 -14.61 -9.01 14.89
N LYS A 346 -13.76 -9.38 15.86
CA LYS A 346 -13.45 -8.47 16.99
C LYS A 346 -12.80 -7.17 16.54
N LEU A 347 -11.86 -7.21 15.59
CA LEU A 347 -11.25 -6.02 15.01
C LEU A 347 -12.34 -5.12 14.40
N ARG A 348 -13.25 -5.70 13.62
CA ARG A 348 -14.38 -4.98 13.02
C ARG A 348 -15.22 -4.28 14.08
N GLN A 349 -15.62 -5.00 15.14
CA GLN A 349 -16.41 -4.42 16.24
C GLN A 349 -15.68 -3.25 16.92
N ILE A 350 -14.36 -3.35 17.16
CA ILE A 350 -13.56 -2.27 17.75
C ILE A 350 -13.56 -1.03 16.87
N VAL A 351 -13.35 -1.20 15.57
CA VAL A 351 -13.25 -0.06 14.64
C VAL A 351 -14.61 0.58 14.40
N GLU A 352 -15.67 -0.21 14.21
CA GLU A 352 -17.03 0.30 13.97
C GLU A 352 -17.68 0.93 15.22
N SER A 353 -17.10 0.73 16.42
CA SER A 353 -17.56 1.35 17.67
C SER A 353 -16.91 2.70 17.97
N LYS A 354 -15.89 3.11 17.21
CA LYS A 354 -15.16 4.40 17.34
C LYS A 354 -15.82 5.49 16.50
#